data_32cf61213b6bcfd06e687aae94772fa1
#
_entry.id   32cf61213b6bcfd06e687aae94772fa1
#
_cell.length_a   1.000
_cell.length_b   1.000
_cell.length_c   1.000
_cell.angle_alpha   90.00
_cell.angle_beta   90.00
_cell.angle_gamma   90.00
#
_symmetry.space_group_name_H-M   'P 1'
#
loop_
_entity.id
_entity.type
_entity.pdbx_description
1 polymer ?
#
loop_
_entity_poly.entity_id
_entity_poly.type
_entity_poly.pdbx_seq_one_letter_code
_entity_poly.pdbx_strand_id
1 'polypeptide(L)'
;VIDDNMEQEIKEEENKFVKGYRVQISISQNENELIIIKNKLEGLIKDKLYINFELPNFKLRAGDFISRKEAEQLQVKLVRLGYRTSWVVPTLIEMES
;
A
#
# COMPACT_ATOMS: atom_id res chain seq x y z
N VAL A 1 -19.30 -28.22 7.50
CA VAL A 1 -20.55 -27.47 7.34
C VAL A 1 -20.35 -26.06 7.91
N ILE A 2 -20.59 -25.08 7.06
CA ILE A 2 -20.53 -23.67 7.44
C ILE A 2 -21.87 -23.28 8.04
N ASP A 3 -21.90 -22.76 9.27
CA ASP A 3 -23.14 -22.27 9.87
C ASP A 3 -23.38 -20.80 9.50
N ASP A 4 -24.58 -20.28 9.81
CA ASP A 4 -24.97 -18.91 9.47
C ASP A 4 -24.04 -17.85 10.05
N ASN A 5 -23.47 -18.09 11.26
CA ASN A 5 -22.54 -17.16 11.89
C ASN A 5 -21.20 -17.10 11.14
N MET A 6 -20.72 -18.25 10.66
CA MET A 6 -19.49 -18.30 9.88
C MET A 6 -19.62 -17.61 8.54
N GLU A 7 -20.77 -17.77 7.87
CA GLU A 7 -21.05 -17.07 6.61
C GLU A 7 -21.05 -15.55 6.80
N GLN A 8 -21.61 -15.08 7.90
CA GLN A 8 -21.66 -13.65 8.20
C GLN A 8 -20.29 -13.09 8.52
N GLU A 9 -19.46 -13.82 9.24
CA GLU A 9 -18.07 -13.43 9.53
C GLU A 9 -17.26 -13.31 8.24
N ILE A 10 -17.41 -14.27 7.31
CA ILE A 10 -16.72 -14.24 6.02
C ILE A 10 -17.14 -13.02 5.21
N LYS A 11 -18.43 -12.70 5.17
CA LYS A 11 -18.96 -11.54 4.46
C LYS A 11 -18.45 -10.23 5.05
N GLU A 12 -18.38 -10.12 6.38
CA GLU A 12 -17.85 -8.95 7.05
C GLU A 12 -16.38 -8.73 6.73
N GLU A 13 -15.58 -9.79 6.70
CA GLU A 13 -14.17 -9.71 6.34
C GLU A 13 -13.98 -9.32 4.86
N GLU A 14 -14.77 -9.89 3.95
CA GLU A 14 -14.73 -9.51 2.54
C GLU A 14 -15.07 -8.04 2.31
N ASN A 15 -16.00 -7.49 3.11
CA ASN A 15 -16.41 -6.10 3.02
C ASN A 15 -15.38 -5.11 3.55
N LYS A 16 -14.32 -5.58 4.24
CA LYS A 16 -13.25 -4.72 4.72
C LYS A 16 -12.29 -4.31 3.61
N PHE A 17 -12.27 -5.01 2.50
CA PHE A 17 -11.36 -4.76 1.39
C PHE A 17 -12.10 -4.20 0.19
N VAL A 18 -11.58 -3.13 -0.36
CA VAL A 18 -12.13 -2.49 -1.55
C VAL A 18 -11.02 -2.26 -2.56
N LYS A 19 -11.41 -2.13 -3.82
CA LYS A 19 -10.46 -1.73 -4.86
C LYS A 19 -10.01 -0.31 -4.61
N GLY A 20 -8.70 -0.11 -4.60
CA GLY A 20 -8.11 1.19 -4.39
C GLY A 20 -6.75 1.24 -5.03
N TYR A 21 -5.94 2.18 -4.53
CA TYR A 21 -4.63 2.48 -5.10
C TYR A 21 -3.61 2.74 -4.00
N ARG A 22 -2.39 2.32 -4.26
CA ARG A 22 -1.21 2.69 -3.47
C ARG A 22 -0.15 3.22 -4.41
N VAL A 23 0.83 3.90 -3.87
CA VAL A 23 2.00 4.32 -4.66
C VAL A 23 3.14 3.35 -4.33
N GLN A 24 3.64 2.65 -5.33
CA GLN A 24 4.81 1.77 -5.18
C GLN A 24 6.07 2.61 -5.36
N ILE A 25 6.90 2.63 -4.34
CA ILE A 25 8.06 3.52 -4.26
C ILE A 25 9.32 2.82 -4.73
N SER A 26 9.52 1.58 -4.29
CA SER A 26 10.73 0.84 -4.61
C SER A 26 10.48 -0.67 -4.50
N ILE A 27 11.31 -1.43 -5.20
CA ILE A 27 11.33 -2.89 -5.20
C ILE A 27 12.76 -3.31 -4.92
N SER A 28 12.96 -4.30 -4.04
CA SER A 28 14.28 -4.85 -3.77
C SER A 28 14.17 -6.31 -3.33
N GLN A 29 15.20 -7.09 -3.62
CA GLN A 29 15.34 -8.42 -3.04
C GLN A 29 15.85 -8.33 -1.59
N ASN A 30 16.38 -7.18 -1.20
CA ASN A 30 16.89 -6.93 0.14
C ASN A 30 15.93 -6.03 0.91
N GLU A 31 15.24 -6.61 1.89
CA GLU A 31 14.27 -5.88 2.71
C GLU A 31 14.90 -4.69 3.42
N ASN A 32 16.15 -4.80 3.86
CA ASN A 32 16.82 -3.72 4.60
C ASN A 32 16.94 -2.44 3.78
N GLU A 33 17.11 -2.54 2.46
CA GLU A 33 17.13 -1.36 1.59
C GLU A 33 15.80 -0.61 1.65
N LEU A 34 14.70 -1.34 1.68
CA LEU A 34 13.36 -0.74 1.76
C LEU A 34 13.08 -0.18 3.15
N ILE A 35 13.57 -0.83 4.20
CA ILE A 35 13.41 -0.34 5.58
C ILE A 35 14.10 1.02 5.74
N ILE A 36 15.28 1.20 5.16
CA ILE A 36 15.99 2.48 5.19
C ILE A 36 15.16 3.57 4.52
N ILE A 37 14.61 3.29 3.35
CA ILE A 37 13.75 4.25 2.63
C ILE A 37 12.49 4.56 3.44
N LYS A 38 11.84 3.52 3.97
CA LYS A 38 10.64 3.65 4.80
C LYS A 38 10.88 4.57 5.99
N ASN A 39 11.99 4.36 6.71
CA ASN A 39 12.32 5.16 7.88
C ASN A 39 12.54 6.63 7.53
N LYS A 40 13.16 6.91 6.39
CA LYS A 40 13.34 8.28 5.91
C LYS A 40 12.00 8.94 5.55
N LEU A 41 11.12 8.18 4.89
CA LEU A 41 9.84 8.70 4.43
C LEU A 41 8.84 8.91 5.57
N GLU A 42 8.93 8.17 6.65
CA GLU A 42 8.02 8.34 7.80
C GLU A 42 8.03 9.76 8.36
N GLY A 43 9.12 10.48 8.23
CA GLY A 43 9.21 11.89 8.64
C GLY A 43 8.83 12.91 7.56
N LEU A 44 8.61 12.47 6.32
CA LEU A 44 8.41 13.33 5.17
C LEU A 44 7.00 13.27 4.59
N ILE A 45 6.31 12.16 4.77
CA ILE A 45 4.93 11.98 4.32
C ILE A 45 4.06 11.52 5.49
N LYS A 46 2.78 11.84 5.42
CA LYS A 46 1.81 11.44 6.44
C LYS A 46 1.17 10.08 6.14
N ASP A 47 1.31 9.60 4.93
CA ASP A 47 0.66 8.38 4.47
C ASP A 47 1.34 7.15 5.05
N LYS A 48 0.56 6.11 5.30
CA LYS A 48 1.04 4.87 5.87
C LYS A 48 1.93 4.14 4.86
N LEU A 49 3.02 3.56 5.35
CA LEU A 49 4.00 2.84 4.53
C LEU A 49 3.92 1.34 4.79
N TYR A 50 4.02 0.55 3.74
CA TYR A 50 3.92 -0.90 3.76
C TYR A 50 5.10 -1.53 3.05
N ILE A 51 5.65 -2.59 3.63
CA ILE A 51 6.61 -3.45 2.94
C ILE A 51 5.95 -4.82 2.81
N ASN A 52 5.71 -5.24 1.56
CA ASN A 52 5.11 -6.53 1.27
C ASN A 52 6.08 -7.42 0.51
N PHE A 53 6.11 -8.70 0.87
CA PHE A 53 6.91 -9.68 0.14
C PHE A 53 6.04 -10.33 -0.93
N GLU A 54 6.44 -10.13 -2.18
CA GLU A 54 5.85 -10.80 -3.35
C GLU A 54 7.00 -11.41 -4.13
N LEU A 55 7.18 -12.73 -4.01
CA LEU A 55 8.30 -13.46 -4.62
C LEU A 55 8.63 -12.93 -6.02
N PRO A 56 9.91 -12.67 -6.36
CA PRO A 56 11.10 -12.81 -5.51
C PRO A 56 11.51 -11.54 -4.76
N ASN A 57 10.66 -10.52 -4.71
CA ASN A 57 11.00 -9.18 -4.26
C ASN A 57 10.18 -8.73 -3.07
N PHE A 58 10.75 -7.79 -2.31
CA PHE A 58 10.01 -6.93 -1.39
C PHE A 58 9.59 -5.66 -2.12
N LYS A 59 8.40 -5.14 -1.80
CA LYS A 59 7.85 -3.93 -2.41
C LYS A 59 7.46 -2.94 -1.33
N LEU A 60 7.96 -1.72 -1.45
CA LEU A 60 7.61 -0.62 -0.56
C LEU A 60 6.51 0.20 -1.22
N ARG A 61 5.37 0.30 -0.55
CA ARG A 61 4.19 1.03 -1.03
C ARG A 61 3.70 1.99 0.03
N ALA A 62 3.03 3.05 -0.40
CA ALA A 62 2.50 4.08 0.48
C ALA A 62 1.05 4.41 0.16
N GLY A 63 0.30 4.69 1.22
CA GLY A 63 -1.05 5.23 1.14
C GLY A 63 -2.13 4.20 0.94
N ASP A 64 -3.35 4.61 1.26
CA ASP A 64 -4.57 3.84 1.02
C ASP A 64 -5.58 4.78 0.37
N PHE A 65 -5.66 4.75 -0.96
CA PHE A 65 -6.47 5.70 -1.71
C PHE A 65 -7.61 5.00 -2.45
N ILE A 66 -8.81 5.52 -2.31
CA ILE A 66 -9.95 5.14 -3.14
C ILE A 66 -9.82 5.80 -4.51
N SER A 67 -9.35 7.03 -4.54
CA SER A 67 -9.21 7.84 -5.76
C SER A 67 -7.81 7.69 -6.34
N ARG A 68 -7.73 7.34 -7.62
CA ARG A 68 -6.47 7.32 -8.35
C ARG A 68 -5.79 8.69 -8.38
N LYS A 69 -6.59 9.75 -8.46
CA LYS A 69 -6.08 11.13 -8.48
C LYS A 69 -5.33 11.47 -7.20
N GLU A 70 -5.86 11.05 -6.05
CA GLU A 70 -5.17 11.26 -4.77
C GLU A 70 -3.85 10.48 -4.71
N ALA A 71 -3.84 9.25 -5.21
CA ALA A 71 -2.63 8.46 -5.30
C ALA A 71 -1.59 9.13 -6.22
N GLU A 72 -2.03 9.68 -7.35
CA GLU A 72 -1.15 10.41 -8.28
C GLU A 72 -0.54 11.65 -7.62
N GLN A 73 -1.26 12.33 -6.75
CA GLN A 73 -0.73 13.48 -6.00
C GLN A 73 0.43 13.05 -5.09
N LEU A 74 0.29 11.91 -4.41
CA LEU A 74 1.39 11.37 -3.60
C LEU A 74 2.56 10.94 -4.48
N GLN A 75 2.29 10.32 -5.63
CA GLN A 75 3.33 9.96 -6.58
C GLN A 75 4.17 11.17 -6.99
N VAL A 76 3.53 12.27 -7.33
CA VAL A 76 4.23 13.52 -7.70
C VAL A 76 5.12 14.00 -6.57
N LYS A 77 4.61 13.98 -5.34
CA LYS A 77 5.39 14.38 -4.16
C LYS A 77 6.62 13.48 -3.98
N LEU A 78 6.45 12.17 -4.11
CA LEU A 78 7.55 11.22 -3.97
C LEU A 78 8.62 11.39 -5.05
N VAL A 79 8.19 11.62 -6.29
CA VAL A 79 9.12 11.91 -7.39
C VAL A 79 9.94 13.17 -7.09
N ARG A 80 9.29 14.21 -6.56
CA ARG A 80 9.99 15.46 -6.17
C ARG A 80 10.97 15.25 -5.02
N LEU A 81 10.69 14.29 -4.13
CA LEU A 81 11.59 13.92 -3.05
C LEU A 81 12.79 13.08 -3.51
N GLY A 82 12.82 12.70 -4.79
CA GLY A 82 13.91 11.92 -5.38
C GLY A 82 13.58 10.48 -5.67
N TYR A 83 12.37 10.01 -5.34
CA TYR A 83 11.93 8.62 -5.59
C TYR A 83 11.28 8.50 -6.95
N ARG A 84 12.10 8.56 -8.00
CA ARG A 84 11.67 8.73 -9.40
C ARG A 84 10.95 7.50 -9.97
N THR A 85 11.13 6.34 -9.38
CA THR A 85 10.48 5.10 -9.81
C THR A 85 9.10 4.92 -9.19
N SER A 86 8.63 5.89 -8.41
CA SER A 86 7.31 5.83 -7.78
C SER A 86 6.20 5.84 -8.81
N TRP A 87 5.24 4.92 -8.68
CA TRP A 87 4.10 4.85 -9.58
C TRP A 87 2.88 4.28 -8.88
N VAL A 88 1.70 4.64 -9.39
CA VAL A 88 0.42 4.22 -8.82
C VAL A 88 0.13 2.78 -9.23
N VAL A 89 -0.22 1.95 -8.25
CA VAL A 89 -0.62 0.57 -8.48
C VAL A 89 -2.05 0.35 -7.96
N PRO A 90 -2.92 -0.30 -8.75
CA PRO A 90 -4.21 -0.75 -8.24
C PRO A 90 -4.00 -1.91 -7.27
N THR A 91 -4.73 -1.91 -6.18
CA THR A 91 -4.63 -2.96 -5.17
C THR A 91 -5.90 -2.99 -4.33
N LEU A 92 -6.04 -4.03 -3.53
CA LEU A 92 -7.07 -4.05 -2.51
C LEU A 92 -6.56 -3.31 -1.28
N ILE A 93 -7.38 -2.40 -0.78
CA ILE A 93 -7.07 -1.67 0.44
C ILE A 93 -8.09 -2.03 1.53
N GLU A 94 -7.65 -1.98 2.77
CA GLU A 94 -8.51 -2.23 3.91
C GLU A 94 -9.24 -0.94 4.28
N MET A 95 -10.56 -1.03 4.37
CA MET A 95 -11.38 0.07 4.85
C MET A 95 -11.59 -0.06 6.35
N GLU A 96 -11.30 1.01 7.07
CA GLU A 96 -11.64 1.08 8.48
C GLU A 96 -13.14 1.36 8.61
N SER A 97 -13.78 0.53 9.41
CA SER A 97 -15.19 0.69 9.72
C SER A 97 -15.43 1.82 10.72
#